data_e207c5381c1420c2ec305fc20146c16f
#
_entry.id   e207c5381c1420c2ec305fc20146c16f
#
_cell.length_a   1.000
_cell.length_b   1.000
_cell.length_c   1.000
_cell.angle_alpha   90.00
_cell.angle_beta   90.00
_cell.angle_gamma   90.00
#
_symmetry.space_group_name_H-M   'P 1'
#
loop_
_entity.id
_entity.type
_entity.pdbx_description
1 polymer ?
#
loop_
_entity_poly.entity_id
_entity_poly.type
_entity_poly.pdbx_seq_one_letter_code
_entity_poly.pdbx_strand_id
1 'polypeptide(L)'
;MNIFIIAEIGINHNGNINIAKQLIDVAKDAGADAVKFQKRTIDIVYSKELLDSPRESPWGSIQRNQKEGLEFGLDEYLEIDNYCWQKNIEWFASAWDMESLYFLRQFNL
;
A
#
# COMPACT_ATOMS: atom_id res chain seq x y z
N MET A 1 -4.76 26.15 15.59
CA MET A 1 -3.77 25.51 14.70
C MET A 1 -4.37 24.24 14.14
N ASN A 2 -4.36 24.09 12.84
CA ASN A 2 -4.84 22.87 12.18
C ASN A 2 -3.65 21.95 11.93
N ILE A 3 -3.75 20.73 12.43
CA ILE A 3 -2.75 19.69 12.22
C ILE A 3 -3.34 18.67 11.24
N PHE A 4 -2.59 18.37 10.19
CA PHE A 4 -2.97 17.33 9.22
C PHE A 4 -2.37 16.01 9.67
N ILE A 5 -3.23 15.04 9.97
CA ILE A 5 -2.80 13.75 10.51
C ILE A 5 -2.90 12.69 9.42
N ILE A 6 -1.77 12.01 9.19
CA ILE A 6 -1.66 10.94 8.21
C ILE A 6 -1.48 9.62 8.96
N ALA A 7 -2.37 8.66 8.71
CA ALA A 7 -2.21 7.32 9.23
C ALA A 7 -1.41 6.48 8.23
N GLU A 8 -0.24 6.00 8.62
CA GLU A 8 0.60 5.17 7.78
C GLU A 8 0.12 3.73 7.82
N ILE A 9 -0.52 3.28 6.75
CA ILE A 9 -0.94 1.88 6.62
C ILE A 9 0.20 1.03 6.04
N GLY A 10 0.93 1.60 5.07
CA GLY A 10 2.09 0.94 4.48
C GLY A 10 1.73 -0.43 3.91
N ILE A 11 2.26 -1.47 4.51
CA ILE A 11 1.99 -2.87 4.17
C ILE A 11 1.28 -3.62 5.29
N ASN A 12 0.76 -2.93 6.28
CA ASN A 12 0.11 -3.56 7.44
C ASN A 12 -1.20 -4.27 7.08
N HIS A 13 -1.69 -4.09 5.85
CA HIS A 13 -2.86 -4.79 5.32
C HIS A 13 -2.57 -6.26 4.98
N ASN A 14 -1.33 -6.71 5.03
CA ASN A 14 -0.92 -8.11 4.74
C ASN A 14 -1.35 -8.60 3.35
N GLY A 15 -1.39 -7.72 2.35
CA GLY A 15 -1.82 -8.07 1.00
C GLY A 15 -3.32 -8.35 0.86
N ASN A 16 -4.11 -7.98 1.85
CA ASN A 16 -5.55 -8.26 1.91
C ASN A 16 -6.34 -6.96 1.82
N ILE A 17 -7.15 -6.82 0.76
CA ILE A 17 -7.90 -5.59 0.52
C ILE A 17 -8.94 -5.34 1.62
N ASN A 18 -9.52 -6.37 2.20
CA ASN A 18 -10.50 -6.21 3.27
C ASN A 18 -9.85 -5.69 4.55
N ILE A 19 -8.64 -6.14 4.86
CA ILE A 19 -7.86 -5.60 5.99
C ILE A 19 -7.51 -4.14 5.72
N ALA A 20 -7.12 -3.81 4.49
CA ALA A 20 -6.85 -2.42 4.11
C ALA A 20 -8.06 -1.52 4.36
N LYS A 21 -9.25 -1.97 3.97
CA LYS A 21 -10.49 -1.23 4.22
C LYS A 21 -10.78 -1.06 5.71
N GLN A 22 -10.54 -2.09 6.51
CA GLN A 22 -10.70 -2.00 7.97
C GLN A 22 -9.73 -0.98 8.57
N LEU A 23 -8.49 -0.94 8.09
CA LEU A 23 -7.49 0.04 8.54
C LEU A 23 -7.90 1.47 8.15
N ILE A 24 -8.48 1.65 6.97
CA ILE A 24 -9.04 2.93 6.55
C ILE A 24 -10.16 3.37 7.51
N ASP A 25 -11.07 2.46 7.85
CA ASP A 25 -12.16 2.74 8.78
C ASP A 25 -11.64 3.17 10.15
N VAL A 26 -10.67 2.44 10.69
CA VAL A 26 -10.07 2.77 11.99
C VAL A 26 -9.38 4.13 11.95
N ALA A 27 -8.64 4.42 10.87
CA ALA A 27 -7.98 5.71 10.70
C ALA A 27 -9.01 6.85 10.65
N LYS A 28 -10.08 6.68 9.91
CA LYS A 28 -11.16 7.67 9.81
C LYS A 28 -11.82 7.90 11.17
N ASP A 29 -12.16 6.84 11.87
CA ASP A 29 -12.80 6.91 13.18
C ASP A 29 -11.90 7.59 14.22
N ALA A 30 -10.58 7.40 14.11
CA ALA A 30 -9.60 8.01 14.99
C ALA A 30 -9.32 9.49 14.67
N GLY A 31 -9.88 10.02 13.59
CA GLY A 31 -9.72 11.43 13.22
C GLY A 31 -8.56 11.72 12.27
N ALA A 32 -7.99 10.72 11.61
CA ALA A 32 -6.95 10.96 10.61
C ALA A 32 -7.53 11.70 9.39
N ASP A 33 -6.74 12.57 8.80
CA ASP A 33 -7.12 13.33 7.60
C ASP A 33 -6.83 12.55 6.33
N ALA A 34 -5.83 11.68 6.36
CA ALA A 34 -5.45 10.86 5.22
C ALA A 34 -4.87 9.54 5.68
N VAL A 35 -4.89 8.56 4.78
CA VAL A 35 -4.17 7.29 4.94
C VAL A 35 -3.08 7.21 3.88
N LYS A 36 -1.98 6.56 4.21
CA LYS A 36 -0.84 6.42 3.31
C LYS A 36 -0.44 4.98 3.16
N PHE A 37 -0.32 4.57 1.92
CA PHE A 37 0.18 3.25 1.52
C PHE A 37 1.61 3.37 1.01
N GLN A 38 2.15 2.30 0.46
CA GLN A 38 3.41 2.34 -0.26
C GLN A 38 3.30 1.50 -1.52
N LYS A 39 3.95 1.95 -2.57
CA LYS A 39 3.96 1.27 -3.87
C LYS A 39 5.41 1.00 -4.27
N ARG A 40 5.70 -0.25 -4.56
CA ARG A 40 7.02 -0.71 -4.98
C ARG A 40 6.90 -1.52 -6.25
N THR A 41 7.94 -1.44 -7.10
CA THR A 41 8.14 -2.41 -8.17
C THR A 41 9.23 -3.35 -7.68
N ILE A 42 8.86 -4.55 -7.29
CA ILE A 42 9.71 -5.46 -6.51
C ILE A 42 11.05 -5.72 -7.21
N ASP A 43 11.03 -5.98 -8.52
CA ASP A 43 12.26 -6.25 -9.28
C ASP A 43 13.16 -5.04 -9.46
N ILE A 44 12.66 -3.82 -9.26
CA ILE A 44 13.47 -2.60 -9.34
C ILE A 44 14.07 -2.27 -7.98
N VAL A 45 13.29 -2.39 -6.92
CA VAL A 45 13.67 -1.98 -5.56
C VAL A 45 14.67 -2.94 -4.94
N TYR A 46 14.55 -4.23 -5.23
CA TYR A 46 15.37 -5.28 -4.61
C TYR A 46 16.24 -6.00 -5.64
N SER A 47 17.44 -6.40 -5.22
CA SER A 47 18.32 -7.19 -6.07
C SER A 47 17.78 -8.60 -6.26
N LYS A 48 18.15 -9.23 -7.37
CA LYS A 48 17.78 -10.63 -7.61
C LYS A 48 18.31 -11.56 -6.52
N GLU A 49 19.53 -11.31 -6.03
CA GLU A 49 20.12 -12.07 -4.94
C GLU A 49 19.24 -12.04 -3.69
N LEU A 50 18.79 -10.86 -3.30
CA LEU A 50 17.90 -10.74 -2.14
C LEU A 50 16.59 -11.45 -2.40
N LEU A 51 15.98 -11.25 -3.57
CA LEU A 51 14.66 -11.82 -3.89
C LEU A 51 14.69 -13.34 -3.92
N ASP A 52 15.80 -13.95 -4.30
CA ASP A 52 15.95 -15.40 -4.34
C ASP A 52 16.35 -16.00 -2.99
N SER A 53 16.66 -15.16 -2.00
CA SER A 53 17.09 -15.62 -0.68
C SER A 53 15.92 -16.17 0.14
N PRO A 54 16.20 -17.08 1.12
CA PRO A 54 15.13 -17.69 1.91
C PRO A 54 14.37 -16.70 2.79
N ARG A 55 13.06 -16.84 2.79
CA ARG A 55 12.16 -16.17 3.73
C ARG A 55 10.84 -16.92 3.79
N GLU A 56 10.52 -17.50 4.93
CA GLU A 56 9.21 -18.13 5.12
C GLU A 56 8.12 -17.09 5.25
N SER A 57 7.03 -17.29 4.53
CA SER A 57 5.88 -16.41 4.57
C SER A 57 4.63 -17.18 4.10
N PRO A 58 3.43 -16.63 4.30
CA PRO A 58 2.20 -17.27 3.80
C PRO A 58 2.19 -17.45 2.27
N TRP A 59 3.01 -16.68 1.52
CA TRP A 59 3.01 -16.70 0.05
C TRP A 59 4.12 -17.58 -0.54
N GLY A 60 5.04 -18.07 0.27
CA GLY A 60 6.12 -18.92 -0.22
C GLY A 60 7.37 -18.87 0.66
N SER A 61 8.47 -19.39 0.15
CA SER A 61 9.68 -19.65 0.92
C SER A 61 10.88 -18.78 0.55
N ILE A 62 10.70 -17.81 -0.37
CA ILE A 62 11.76 -16.86 -0.72
C ILE A 62 11.26 -15.42 -0.54
N GLN A 63 12.18 -14.47 -0.49
CA GLN A 63 11.86 -13.05 -0.29
C GLN A 63 10.90 -12.52 -1.35
N ARG A 64 11.05 -12.92 -2.61
CA ARG A 64 10.16 -12.50 -3.70
C ARG A 64 8.70 -12.79 -3.38
N ASN A 65 8.43 -13.99 -2.91
CA ASN A 65 7.05 -14.39 -2.61
C ASN A 65 6.43 -13.50 -1.54
N GLN A 66 7.16 -13.21 -0.48
CA GLN A 66 6.68 -12.37 0.62
C GLN A 66 6.43 -10.94 0.14
N LYS A 67 7.36 -10.37 -0.63
CA LYS A 67 7.23 -8.99 -1.09
C LYS A 67 6.11 -8.83 -2.12
N GLU A 68 5.99 -9.75 -3.06
CA GLU A 68 4.89 -9.74 -4.03
C GLU A 68 3.54 -9.97 -3.38
N GLY A 69 3.48 -10.82 -2.36
CA GLY A 69 2.25 -11.08 -1.61
C GLY A 69 1.74 -9.84 -0.88
N LEU A 70 2.62 -8.94 -0.49
CA LEU A 70 2.26 -7.69 0.21
C LEU A 70 1.91 -6.54 -0.73
N GLU A 71 2.27 -6.64 -2.02
CA GLU A 71 2.02 -5.56 -2.97
C GLU A 71 0.60 -5.59 -3.52
N PHE A 72 -0.01 -4.41 -3.59
CA PHE A 72 -1.27 -4.21 -4.29
C PHE A 72 -1.02 -3.79 -5.73
N GLY A 73 -1.88 -4.27 -6.64
CA GLY A 73 -1.90 -3.85 -8.03
C GLY A 73 -3.02 -2.87 -8.32
N LEU A 74 -3.34 -2.73 -9.61
CA LEU A 74 -4.32 -1.76 -10.07
C LEU A 74 -5.71 -2.01 -9.47
N ASP A 75 -6.18 -3.24 -9.46
CA ASP A 75 -7.54 -3.55 -8.99
C ASP A 75 -7.72 -3.15 -7.53
N GLU A 76 -6.74 -3.46 -6.68
CA GLU A 76 -6.78 -3.11 -5.27
C GLU A 76 -6.72 -1.60 -5.05
N TYR A 77 -5.88 -0.89 -5.80
CA TYR A 77 -5.81 0.57 -5.68
C TYR A 77 -7.05 1.27 -6.21
N LEU A 78 -7.71 0.73 -7.23
CA LEU A 78 -9.02 1.26 -7.66
C LEU A 78 -10.06 1.09 -6.56
N GLU A 79 -10.06 -0.05 -5.87
CA GLU A 79 -10.95 -0.26 -4.72
C GLU A 79 -10.63 0.70 -3.57
N ILE A 80 -9.35 0.91 -3.27
CA ILE A 80 -8.93 1.86 -2.23
C ILE A 80 -9.39 3.27 -2.58
N ASP A 81 -9.19 3.69 -3.82
CA ASP A 81 -9.59 5.02 -4.29
C ASP A 81 -11.09 5.25 -4.10
N ASN A 82 -11.89 4.30 -4.54
CA ASN A 82 -13.34 4.38 -4.39
C ASN A 82 -13.77 4.35 -2.92
N TYR A 83 -13.16 3.47 -2.14
CA TYR A 83 -13.50 3.32 -0.72
C TYR A 83 -13.17 4.59 0.09
N CYS A 84 -12.00 5.16 -0.13
CA CYS A 84 -11.59 6.40 0.53
C CYS A 84 -12.49 7.57 0.12
N TRP A 85 -12.91 7.62 -1.15
CA TRP A 85 -13.84 8.62 -1.61
C TRP A 85 -15.19 8.51 -0.89
N GLN A 86 -15.72 7.29 -0.77
CA GLN A 86 -16.97 7.03 -0.05
C GLN A 86 -16.88 7.38 1.44
N LYS A 87 -15.74 7.13 2.05
CA LYS A 87 -15.50 7.42 3.48
C LYS A 87 -15.07 8.85 3.73
N ASN A 88 -14.91 9.65 2.68
CA ASN A 88 -14.46 11.03 2.79
C ASN A 88 -13.14 11.18 3.53
N ILE A 89 -12.15 10.40 3.14
CA ILE A 89 -10.78 10.47 3.64
C ILE A 89 -9.83 10.48 2.45
N GLU A 90 -8.80 11.28 2.51
CA GLU A 90 -7.77 11.33 1.46
C GLU A 90 -6.85 10.12 1.58
N TRP A 91 -6.28 9.70 0.46
CA TRP A 91 -5.23 8.68 0.46
C TRP A 91 -4.12 9.06 -0.49
N PHE A 92 -2.95 8.56 -0.22
CA PHE A 92 -1.81 8.62 -1.12
C PHE A 92 -0.84 7.49 -0.79
N ALA A 93 0.25 7.40 -1.54
CA ALA A 93 1.23 6.35 -1.35
C ALA A 93 2.63 6.86 -1.62
N SER A 94 3.60 6.33 -0.89
CA SER A 94 5.00 6.57 -1.19
C SER A 94 5.41 5.70 -2.37
N ALA A 95 5.96 6.31 -3.41
CA ALA A 95 6.54 5.60 -4.54
C ALA A 95 8.01 5.32 -4.24
N TRP A 96 8.39 4.05 -4.26
CA TRP A 96 9.76 3.63 -3.97
C TRP A 96 10.66 3.67 -5.20
N ASP A 97 10.07 3.81 -6.39
CA ASP A 97 10.76 3.80 -7.68
C ASP A 97 9.94 4.59 -8.70
N MET A 98 10.53 4.84 -9.88
CA MET A 98 9.89 5.65 -10.91
C MET A 98 8.67 4.97 -11.53
N GLU A 99 8.72 3.64 -11.70
CA GLU A 99 7.58 2.88 -12.21
C GLU A 99 6.37 3.01 -11.28
N SER A 100 6.61 2.94 -9.97
CA SER A 100 5.56 3.14 -8.97
C SER A 100 5.01 4.56 -9.00
N LEU A 101 5.85 5.55 -9.22
CA LEU A 101 5.40 6.93 -9.36
C LEU A 101 4.49 7.09 -10.59
N TYR A 102 4.87 6.53 -11.72
CA TYR A 102 4.04 6.56 -12.92
C TYR A 102 2.71 5.83 -12.70
N PHE A 103 2.75 4.70 -12.01
CA PHE A 103 1.54 3.97 -11.64
C PHE A 103 0.59 4.84 -10.82
N LEU A 104 1.10 5.53 -9.81
CA LEU A 104 0.28 6.36 -8.91
C LEU A 104 -0.27 7.61 -9.58
N ARG A 105 0.35 8.09 -10.64
CA ARG A 105 -0.10 9.29 -11.37
C ARG A 105 -1.45 9.13 -12.04
N GLN A 106 -1.92 7.93 -12.27
CA GLN A 106 -3.25 7.70 -12.83
C GLN A 106 -4.38 8.05 -11.85
N PHE A 107 -4.06 8.14 -10.57
CA PHE A 107 -5.02 8.56 -9.54
C PHE A 107 -4.87 10.05 -9.29
N ASN A 108 -5.97 10.68 -8.86
CA ASN A 108 -5.98 12.11 -8.57
C ASN A 108 -5.59 12.34 -7.11
N LEU A 109 -4.31 12.23 -6.84
CA LEU A 109 -3.75 12.32 -5.48
C LEU A 109 -3.16 13.70 -5.18
#